data_5a178b5e95ab64e5e5a264020a010e94
#
_entry.id   5a178b5e95ab64e5e5a264020a010e94
#
_cell.length_a   1.000
_cell.length_b   1.000
_cell.length_c   1.000
_cell.angle_alpha   90.00
_cell.angle_beta   90.00
_cell.angle_gamma   90.00
#
_symmetry.space_group_name_H-M   'P 1'
#
loop_
_entity.id
_entity.type
_entity.pdbx_description
1 polymer ?
#
loop_
_entity_poly.entity_id
_entity_poly.type
_entity_poly.pdbx_seq_one_letter_code
_entity_poly.pdbx_strand_id
1 'polypeptide(L)'
;MTRKSFSIIAGALAAVLMPLTSTTAYAQGMLTEQNAKTIKDVELSADIVVAGGGLSGVCAAVSAARHGATVILVQDRPVLGGNASSEVRMGIVGAKGDQNAEAGLLEEMQMRNFRFNPLLRYTLWDDAIYSTVVMEPNIKLLLNTSVEDVVMDGDRIAAVKAWNINAYTRYLIKGTIFADCTGDGILRLSGAKYRHGRELPSEFDETFLDEGGDAKTMGNS
;
A
#
# COMPACT_ATOMS: atom_id res chain seq x y z
N MET A 1 -80.83 39.05 -16.09
CA MET A 1 -80.17 38.52 -14.89
C MET A 1 -79.34 37.33 -15.30
N THR A 2 -78.07 37.51 -15.33
CA THR A 2 -77.03 36.65 -15.96
C THR A 2 -76.47 35.66 -14.98
N ARG A 3 -76.50 34.40 -15.35
CA ARG A 3 -75.70 33.36 -14.68
C ARG A 3 -74.33 33.32 -15.30
N LYS A 4 -73.31 33.69 -14.51
CA LYS A 4 -71.92 33.26 -14.71
C LYS A 4 -71.52 32.50 -13.48
N SER A 5 -71.10 31.29 -13.63
CA SER A 5 -70.11 30.72 -12.72
C SER A 5 -69.87 29.23 -12.97
N PHE A 6 -68.69 28.88 -12.64
CA PHE A 6 -68.10 27.53 -12.48
C PHE A 6 -67.56 26.83 -13.74
N SER A 7 -66.33 27.19 -14.01
CA SER A 7 -65.39 26.32 -14.74
C SER A 7 -63.94 26.68 -14.41
N ILE A 8 -63.53 26.50 -13.16
CA ILE A 8 -62.08 26.57 -12.77
C ILE A 8 -61.88 25.65 -11.56
N ILE A 9 -62.00 24.37 -11.68
CA ILE A 9 -61.51 23.43 -10.68
C ILE A 9 -61.25 22.03 -11.32
N ALA A 10 -60.91 21.91 -12.56
CA ALA A 10 -60.56 20.61 -13.13
C ALA A 10 -59.09 20.51 -13.62
N GLY A 11 -58.32 21.59 -13.46
CA GLY A 11 -56.95 21.66 -14.03
C GLY A 11 -55.81 21.36 -13.02
N ALA A 12 -56.13 21.26 -11.73
CA ALA A 12 -55.05 21.22 -10.70
C ALA A 12 -54.74 19.81 -10.11
N LEU A 13 -55.47 18.78 -10.54
CA LEU A 13 -55.28 17.40 -9.96
C LEU A 13 -54.46 16.47 -10.85
N ALA A 14 -54.14 16.87 -12.08
CA ALA A 14 -53.34 16.03 -12.98
C ALA A 14 -51.79 16.25 -12.88
N ALA A 15 -51.36 17.26 -12.13
CA ALA A 15 -49.92 17.61 -12.06
C ALA A 15 -49.17 17.01 -10.86
N VAL A 16 -49.84 16.28 -9.93
CA VAL A 16 -49.21 15.77 -8.71
C VAL A 16 -48.89 14.28 -8.79
N LEU A 17 -49.28 13.57 -9.83
CA LEU A 17 -49.08 12.10 -9.92
C LEU A 17 -47.93 11.65 -10.85
N MET A 18 -47.15 12.55 -11.39
CA MET A 18 -46.07 12.21 -12.33
C MET A 18 -44.63 12.07 -11.74
N PRO A 19 -44.28 12.32 -10.48
CA PRO A 19 -42.91 12.14 -10.06
C PRO A 19 -42.54 10.77 -9.45
N LEU A 20 -43.50 9.87 -9.24
CA LEU A 20 -43.21 8.59 -8.57
C LEU A 20 -42.65 7.49 -9.49
N THR A 21 -42.87 7.58 -10.78
CA THR A 21 -42.36 6.58 -11.74
C THR A 21 -40.92 6.85 -12.22
N SER A 22 -40.48 8.12 -12.16
CA SER A 22 -39.13 8.49 -12.59
C SER A 22 -38.05 8.18 -11.55
N THR A 23 -38.39 8.21 -10.25
CA THR A 23 -37.43 7.89 -9.18
C THR A 23 -37.15 6.40 -9.06
N THR A 24 -38.14 5.55 -9.29
CA THR A 24 -37.96 4.09 -9.32
C THR A 24 -37.12 3.64 -10.53
N ALA A 25 -37.33 4.25 -11.69
CA ALA A 25 -36.56 3.95 -12.90
C ALA A 25 -35.10 4.42 -12.78
N TYR A 26 -34.84 5.55 -12.10
CA TYR A 26 -33.50 6.05 -11.85
C TYR A 26 -32.76 5.16 -10.83
N ALA A 27 -33.41 4.74 -9.76
CA ALA A 27 -32.84 3.83 -8.80
C ALA A 27 -32.58 2.42 -9.36
N GLN A 28 -33.48 1.91 -10.22
CA GLN A 28 -33.26 0.64 -10.91
C GLN A 28 -32.14 0.71 -11.94
N GLY A 29 -31.97 1.84 -12.64
CA GLY A 29 -30.85 2.03 -13.58
C GLY A 29 -29.48 2.09 -12.90
N MET A 30 -29.42 2.50 -11.63
CA MET A 30 -28.17 2.52 -10.86
C MET A 30 -27.75 1.14 -10.30
N LEU A 31 -28.64 0.17 -10.30
CA LEU A 31 -28.42 -1.20 -9.76
C LEU A 31 -28.30 -2.24 -10.89
N THR A 32 -28.16 -1.84 -12.13
CA THR A 32 -27.93 -2.78 -13.23
C THR A 32 -26.52 -3.37 -13.17
N GLU A 33 -26.34 -4.60 -13.62
CA GLU A 33 -25.04 -5.28 -13.71
C GLU A 33 -23.97 -4.47 -14.42
N GLN A 34 -24.33 -3.54 -15.31
CA GLN A 34 -23.42 -2.65 -16.01
C GLN A 34 -22.69 -1.67 -15.08
N ASN A 35 -23.21 -1.37 -13.90
CA ASN A 35 -22.61 -0.49 -12.92
C ASN A 35 -21.94 -1.26 -11.77
N ALA A 36 -22.03 -2.59 -11.75
CA ALA A 36 -21.34 -3.40 -10.80
C ALA A 36 -19.82 -3.33 -11.06
N LYS A 37 -19.04 -3.01 -10.02
CA LYS A 37 -17.57 -3.08 -10.11
C LYS A 37 -17.16 -4.53 -10.39
N THR A 38 -16.59 -4.76 -11.55
CA THR A 38 -16.09 -6.08 -11.93
C THR A 38 -14.67 -6.24 -11.41
N ILE A 39 -14.41 -7.35 -10.75
CA ILE A 39 -13.05 -7.72 -10.34
C ILE A 39 -12.24 -8.02 -11.60
N LYS A 40 -11.07 -7.42 -11.68
CA LYS A 40 -10.12 -7.63 -12.78
C LYS A 40 -9.02 -8.57 -12.32
N ASP A 41 -8.62 -9.48 -13.17
CA ASP A 41 -7.43 -10.30 -12.99
C ASP A 41 -6.33 -9.76 -13.92
N VAL A 42 -5.16 -9.45 -13.33
CA VAL A 42 -4.04 -8.84 -14.06
C VAL A 42 -2.76 -9.62 -13.73
N GLU A 43 -2.05 -10.03 -14.76
CA GLU A 43 -0.74 -10.65 -14.66
C GLU A 43 0.35 -9.61 -14.90
N LEU A 44 1.37 -9.59 -14.02
CA LEU A 44 2.52 -8.71 -14.10
C LEU A 44 3.80 -9.53 -13.95
N SER A 45 4.90 -9.00 -14.49
CA SER A 45 6.23 -9.62 -14.31
C SER A 45 7.30 -8.55 -14.16
N ALA A 46 8.33 -8.85 -13.36
CA ALA A 46 9.51 -8.03 -13.19
C ALA A 46 10.71 -8.93 -12.83
N ASP A 47 11.91 -8.38 -12.88
CA ASP A 47 13.10 -9.08 -12.38
C ASP A 47 13.03 -9.24 -10.87
N ILE A 48 12.60 -8.18 -10.18
CA ILE A 48 12.50 -8.15 -8.72
C ILE A 48 11.11 -7.69 -8.29
N VAL A 49 10.50 -8.45 -7.40
CA VAL A 49 9.24 -8.10 -6.73
C VAL A 49 9.53 -7.76 -5.28
N VAL A 50 9.24 -6.54 -4.86
CA VAL A 50 9.41 -6.09 -3.48
C VAL A 50 8.03 -5.99 -2.84
N ALA A 51 7.78 -6.82 -1.85
CA ALA A 51 6.57 -6.80 -1.04
C ALA A 51 6.81 -5.97 0.23
N GLY A 52 6.02 -4.92 0.40
CA GLY A 52 6.14 -3.95 1.48
C GLY A 52 6.91 -2.69 1.08
N GLY A 53 6.24 -1.56 1.17
CA GLY A 53 6.76 -0.23 0.83
C GLY A 53 7.19 0.59 2.04
N GLY A 54 7.62 -0.06 3.13
CA GLY A 54 8.36 0.59 4.20
C GLY A 54 9.69 1.15 3.71
N LEU A 55 10.44 1.87 4.55
CA LEU A 55 11.73 2.45 4.12
C LEU A 55 12.69 1.40 3.56
N SER A 56 12.74 0.20 4.14
CA SER A 56 13.58 -0.91 3.65
C SER A 56 13.16 -1.34 2.23
N GLY A 57 11.86 -1.51 1.98
CA GLY A 57 11.35 -1.87 0.66
C GLY A 57 11.54 -0.77 -0.38
N VAL A 58 11.37 0.49 0.01
CA VAL A 58 11.67 1.64 -0.85
C VAL A 58 13.15 1.64 -1.24
N CYS A 59 14.06 1.51 -0.26
CA CYS A 59 15.49 1.47 -0.54
C CYS A 59 15.88 0.27 -1.42
N ALA A 60 15.29 -0.91 -1.17
CA ALA A 60 15.53 -2.09 -1.99
C ALA A 60 15.07 -1.89 -3.44
N ALA A 61 13.85 -1.37 -3.62
CA ALA A 61 13.28 -1.14 -4.96
C ALA A 61 14.08 -0.09 -5.75
N VAL A 62 14.39 1.05 -5.13
CA VAL A 62 15.15 2.12 -5.78
C VAL A 62 16.57 1.66 -6.11
N SER A 63 17.25 0.98 -5.18
CA SER A 63 18.58 0.44 -5.43
C SER A 63 18.57 -0.53 -6.61
N ALA A 64 17.67 -1.49 -6.63
CA ALA A 64 17.55 -2.46 -7.72
C ALA A 64 17.27 -1.79 -9.06
N ALA A 65 16.35 -0.83 -9.11
CA ALA A 65 16.00 -0.10 -10.33
C ALA A 65 17.19 0.71 -10.88
N ARG A 66 17.96 1.37 -10.01
CA ARG A 66 19.16 2.11 -10.40
C ARG A 66 20.28 1.22 -10.91
N HIS A 67 20.27 -0.07 -10.54
CA HIS A 67 21.19 -1.07 -11.08
C HIS A 67 20.63 -1.76 -12.34
N GLY A 68 19.53 -1.26 -12.89
CA GLY A 68 19.00 -1.68 -14.18
C GLY A 68 17.93 -2.78 -14.13
N ALA A 69 17.57 -3.26 -12.95
CA ALA A 69 16.49 -4.24 -12.83
C ALA A 69 15.10 -3.59 -13.03
N THR A 70 14.19 -4.33 -13.63
CA THR A 70 12.76 -4.01 -13.57
C THR A 70 12.20 -4.42 -12.21
N VAL A 71 11.44 -3.53 -11.56
CA VAL A 71 10.96 -3.72 -10.20
C VAL A 71 9.46 -3.51 -10.10
N ILE A 72 8.77 -4.37 -9.37
CA ILE A 72 7.40 -4.11 -8.91
C ILE A 72 7.46 -3.95 -7.39
N LEU A 73 7.12 -2.74 -6.90
CA LEU A 73 6.99 -2.45 -5.48
C LEU A 73 5.51 -2.49 -5.09
N VAL A 74 5.17 -3.40 -4.18
CA VAL A 74 3.80 -3.60 -3.70
C VAL A 74 3.68 -3.08 -2.28
N GLN A 75 2.70 -2.19 -2.04
CA GLN A 75 2.44 -1.60 -0.72
C GLN A 75 0.95 -1.68 -0.40
N ASP A 76 0.61 -2.22 0.76
CA ASP A 76 -0.77 -2.38 1.24
C ASP A 76 -1.43 -1.06 1.65
N ARG A 77 -0.63 -0.02 1.93
CA ARG A 77 -1.09 1.29 2.38
C ARG A 77 -1.10 2.30 1.24
N PRO A 78 -1.81 3.44 1.43
CA PRO A 78 -1.85 4.52 0.44
C PRO A 78 -0.55 5.32 0.35
N VAL A 79 0.34 5.21 1.35
CA VAL A 79 1.61 5.93 1.43
C VAL A 79 2.78 4.98 1.60
N LEU A 80 3.95 5.40 1.19
CA LEU A 80 5.23 4.72 1.40
C LEU A 80 5.88 5.16 2.71
N GLY A 81 6.85 4.38 3.20
CA GLY A 81 7.65 4.72 4.38
C GLY A 81 7.31 3.92 5.64
N GLY A 82 6.19 3.19 5.65
CA GLY A 82 5.80 2.35 6.80
C GLY A 82 5.69 3.16 8.09
N ASN A 83 6.40 2.74 9.13
CA ASN A 83 6.38 3.43 10.43
C ASN A 83 6.86 4.89 10.37
N ALA A 84 7.72 5.24 9.41
CA ALA A 84 8.20 6.61 9.23
C ALA A 84 7.23 7.51 8.46
N SER A 85 6.16 6.95 7.88
CA SER A 85 5.15 7.70 7.13
C SER A 85 4.27 8.58 8.02
N SER A 86 3.45 9.42 7.39
CA SER A 86 2.46 10.25 8.09
C SER A 86 1.42 9.43 8.86
N GLU A 87 1.24 8.15 8.55
CA GLU A 87 0.26 7.29 9.23
C GLU A 87 0.71 6.92 10.64
N VAL A 88 2.00 6.62 10.86
CA VAL A 88 2.53 6.21 12.17
C VAL A 88 3.39 7.29 12.81
N ARG A 89 4.11 8.06 12.00
CA ARG A 89 4.95 9.21 12.41
C ARG A 89 6.08 8.86 13.37
N MET A 90 6.65 7.67 13.22
CA MET A 90 7.86 7.31 13.94
C MET A 90 9.07 8.02 13.31
N GLY A 91 9.85 8.68 14.14
CA GLY A 91 11.13 9.24 13.70
C GLY A 91 12.09 8.12 13.30
N ILE A 92 12.88 8.38 12.27
CA ILE A 92 13.98 7.47 11.91
C ILE A 92 15.03 7.54 13.01
N VAL A 93 15.25 6.40 13.65
CA VAL A 93 16.26 6.25 14.70
C VAL A 93 17.38 5.38 14.13
N GLY A 94 18.49 6.01 13.80
CA GLY A 94 19.61 5.33 13.18
C GLY A 94 20.94 5.75 13.80
N ALA A 95 21.96 5.92 12.98
CA ALA A 95 23.28 6.34 13.45
C ALA A 95 23.20 7.70 14.14
N LYS A 96 23.59 7.73 15.41
CA LYS A 96 23.62 8.94 16.25
C LYS A 96 25.00 9.11 16.84
N GLY A 97 25.48 10.34 16.86
CA GLY A 97 26.73 10.73 17.46
C GLY A 97 27.44 11.80 16.63
N ASP A 98 28.55 12.29 17.17
CA ASP A 98 29.40 13.24 16.45
C ASP A 98 29.94 12.59 15.17
N GLN A 99 29.58 13.17 14.04
CA GLN A 99 29.95 12.70 12.69
C GLN A 99 29.30 11.37 12.24
N ASN A 100 28.36 10.81 12.98
CA ASN A 100 27.56 9.68 12.56
C ASN A 100 26.23 10.18 12.01
N ALA A 101 25.95 9.88 10.75
CA ALA A 101 24.69 10.19 10.10
C ALA A 101 24.27 9.02 9.21
N GLU A 102 22.99 8.94 8.94
CA GLU A 102 22.50 8.06 7.91
C GLU A 102 23.08 8.49 6.56
N ALA A 103 23.32 7.53 5.71
CA ALA A 103 23.90 7.73 4.39
C ALA A 103 23.04 7.06 3.30
N GLY A 104 23.48 7.20 2.05
CA GLY A 104 22.86 6.54 0.91
C GLY A 104 21.46 7.04 0.59
N LEU A 105 20.56 6.13 0.27
CA LEU A 105 19.18 6.46 -0.14
C LEU A 105 18.37 7.13 0.95
N LEU A 106 18.60 6.78 2.20
CA LEU A 106 17.92 7.41 3.31
C LEU A 106 18.32 8.88 3.44
N GLU A 107 19.60 9.18 3.37
CA GLU A 107 20.08 10.57 3.38
C GLU A 107 19.56 11.35 2.17
N GLU A 108 19.52 10.74 0.98
CA GLU A 108 18.96 11.37 -0.22
C GLU A 108 17.50 11.80 0.02
N MET A 109 16.68 10.91 0.59
CA MET A 109 15.28 11.23 0.92
C MET A 109 15.17 12.31 1.99
N GLN A 110 16.03 12.27 3.02
CA GLN A 110 16.07 13.29 4.06
C GLN A 110 16.49 14.66 3.50
N MET A 111 17.50 14.72 2.65
CA MET A 111 17.93 15.98 2.02
C MET A 111 16.87 16.56 1.10
N ARG A 112 16.16 15.70 0.35
CA ARG A 112 15.01 16.11 -0.45
C ARG A 112 13.90 16.70 0.43
N ASN A 113 13.61 16.03 1.54
CA ASN A 113 12.64 16.51 2.52
C ASN A 113 13.05 17.88 3.09
N PHE A 114 14.29 18.05 3.55
CA PHE A 114 14.78 19.32 4.06
C PHE A 114 14.62 20.47 3.06
N ARG A 115 14.90 20.21 1.78
CA ARG A 115 14.80 21.21 0.74
C ARG A 115 13.38 21.72 0.51
N PHE A 116 12.38 20.83 0.54
CA PHE A 116 11.01 21.12 0.14
C PHE A 116 10.02 21.16 1.30
N ASN A 117 10.45 20.84 2.52
CA ASN A 117 9.62 20.75 3.70
C ASN A 117 10.19 21.54 4.89
N PRO A 118 10.26 22.88 4.79
CA PRO A 118 10.86 23.72 5.85
C PRO A 118 10.10 23.66 7.18
N LEU A 119 8.83 23.22 7.17
CA LEU A 119 7.99 23.08 8.35
C LEU A 119 7.96 21.65 8.90
N LEU A 120 8.74 20.74 8.33
CA LEU A 120 8.86 19.33 8.72
C LEU A 120 7.50 18.61 8.84
N ARG A 121 6.59 18.87 7.91
CA ARG A 121 5.27 18.22 7.87
C ARG A 121 5.39 16.78 7.37
N TYR A 122 4.75 15.85 8.04
CA TYR A 122 4.81 14.44 7.66
C TYR A 122 4.22 14.14 6.29
N THR A 123 3.20 14.87 5.85
CA THR A 123 2.64 14.69 4.50
C THR A 123 3.63 15.05 3.39
N LEU A 124 4.48 16.07 3.61
CA LEU A 124 5.55 16.41 2.66
C LEU A 124 6.74 15.45 2.77
N TRP A 125 6.92 14.81 3.91
CA TRP A 125 7.86 13.71 4.03
C TRP A 125 7.39 12.50 3.22
N ASP A 126 6.10 12.14 3.24
CA ASP A 126 5.54 11.10 2.38
C ASP A 126 5.78 11.41 0.90
N ASP A 127 5.63 12.68 0.48
CA ASP A 127 5.91 13.12 -0.88
C ASP A 127 7.40 12.98 -1.24
N ALA A 128 8.30 13.20 -0.30
CA ALA A 128 9.74 13.00 -0.51
C ALA A 128 10.06 11.52 -0.77
N ILE A 129 9.48 10.60 0.00
CA ILE A 129 9.63 9.16 -0.21
C ILE A 129 8.98 8.74 -1.54
N TYR A 130 7.73 9.13 -1.76
CA TYR A 130 6.97 8.82 -2.97
C TYR A 130 7.71 9.28 -4.24
N SER A 131 8.17 10.53 -4.26
CA SER A 131 8.89 11.09 -5.40
C SER A 131 10.18 10.34 -5.70
N THR A 132 10.88 9.84 -4.67
CA THR A 132 12.09 9.03 -4.85
C THR A 132 11.80 7.74 -5.62
N VAL A 133 10.64 7.14 -5.39
CA VAL A 133 10.22 5.90 -6.08
C VAL A 133 9.71 6.18 -7.49
N VAL A 134 8.79 7.15 -7.64
CA VAL A 134 8.12 7.37 -8.95
C VAL A 134 9.02 8.04 -9.99
N MET A 135 10.13 8.63 -9.57
CA MET A 135 11.13 9.15 -10.50
C MET A 135 12.02 8.06 -11.10
N GLU A 136 11.98 6.83 -10.58
CA GLU A 136 12.72 5.69 -11.13
C GLU A 136 11.87 5.00 -12.21
N PRO A 137 12.23 5.10 -13.50
CA PRO A 137 11.40 4.60 -14.60
C PRO A 137 11.23 3.08 -14.61
N ASN A 138 12.15 2.36 -13.95
CA ASN A 138 12.13 0.91 -13.86
C ASN A 138 11.27 0.38 -12.70
N ILE A 139 10.63 1.25 -11.93
CA ILE A 139 9.76 0.83 -10.83
C ILE A 139 8.29 0.97 -11.23
N LYS A 140 7.54 -0.11 -11.13
CA LYS A 140 6.09 -0.10 -11.11
C LYS A 140 5.61 -0.16 -9.66
N LEU A 141 5.01 0.93 -9.19
CA LEU A 141 4.47 1.05 -7.84
C LEU A 141 2.99 0.64 -7.81
N LEU A 142 2.63 -0.24 -6.87
CA LEU A 142 1.27 -0.67 -6.60
C LEU A 142 0.92 -0.32 -5.14
N LEU A 143 0.25 0.81 -4.93
CA LEU A 143 -0.28 1.23 -3.62
C LEU A 143 -1.64 0.59 -3.36
N ASN A 144 -2.07 0.55 -2.10
CA ASN A 144 -3.32 -0.07 -1.64
C ASN A 144 -3.47 -1.52 -2.13
N THR A 145 -2.35 -2.22 -2.23
CA THR A 145 -2.25 -3.56 -2.78
C THR A 145 -1.58 -4.47 -1.75
N SER A 146 -2.35 -5.40 -1.20
CA SER A 146 -1.87 -6.36 -0.20
C SER A 146 -1.42 -7.64 -0.87
N VAL A 147 -0.23 -8.13 -0.54
CA VAL A 147 0.21 -9.48 -0.91
C VAL A 147 -0.47 -10.47 0.04
N GLU A 148 -1.23 -11.42 -0.52
CA GLU A 148 -2.07 -12.33 0.24
C GLU A 148 -1.58 -13.78 0.21
N ASP A 149 -0.82 -14.14 -0.82
CA ASP A 149 -0.41 -15.52 -1.04
C ASP A 149 0.82 -15.60 -1.94
N VAL A 150 1.49 -16.76 -1.93
CA VAL A 150 2.62 -17.07 -2.79
C VAL A 150 2.32 -18.27 -3.67
N VAL A 151 2.87 -18.27 -4.86
CA VAL A 151 2.86 -19.42 -5.77
C VAL A 151 4.26 -20.02 -5.80
N MET A 152 4.38 -21.26 -5.35
CA MET A 152 5.65 -21.96 -5.30
C MET A 152 5.88 -22.80 -6.56
N ASP A 153 7.13 -22.88 -6.98
CA ASP A 153 7.64 -23.85 -7.96
C ASP A 153 8.80 -24.61 -7.31
N GLY A 154 8.50 -25.76 -6.76
CA GLY A 154 9.42 -26.47 -5.87
C GLY A 154 9.76 -25.63 -4.63
N ASP A 155 11.03 -25.37 -4.43
CA ASP A 155 11.55 -24.60 -3.30
C ASP A 155 11.69 -23.08 -3.60
N ARG A 156 11.16 -22.63 -4.73
CA ARG A 156 11.27 -21.23 -5.16
C ARG A 156 9.89 -20.58 -5.25
N ILE A 157 9.81 -19.31 -4.88
CA ILE A 157 8.63 -18.49 -5.16
C ILE A 157 8.65 -18.15 -6.66
N ALA A 158 7.59 -18.52 -7.37
CA ALA A 158 7.39 -18.20 -8.79
C ALA A 158 6.57 -16.92 -8.98
N ALA A 159 5.62 -16.67 -8.09
CA ALA A 159 4.78 -15.49 -8.12
C ALA A 159 4.21 -15.18 -6.74
N VAL A 160 3.73 -13.95 -6.56
CA VAL A 160 2.87 -13.57 -5.45
C VAL A 160 1.48 -13.22 -5.97
N LYS A 161 0.44 -13.50 -5.15
CA LYS A 161 -0.92 -13.05 -5.39
C LYS A 161 -1.17 -11.83 -4.55
N ALA A 162 -1.73 -10.78 -5.14
CA ALA A 162 -2.02 -9.55 -4.44
C ALA A 162 -3.40 -9.00 -4.80
N TRP A 163 -4.01 -8.31 -3.85
CA TRP A 163 -5.32 -7.69 -3.99
C TRP A 163 -5.25 -6.18 -3.83
N ASN A 164 -5.78 -5.47 -4.80
CA ASN A 164 -5.95 -4.02 -4.71
C ASN A 164 -7.42 -3.69 -4.45
N ILE A 165 -7.71 -3.21 -3.24
CA ILE A 165 -9.06 -2.91 -2.80
C ILE A 165 -9.69 -1.72 -3.53
N ASN A 166 -8.89 -0.73 -3.92
CA ASN A 166 -9.40 0.47 -4.57
C ASN A 166 -9.72 0.25 -6.04
N ALA A 167 -8.89 -0.56 -6.73
CA ALA A 167 -9.05 -0.86 -8.14
C ALA A 167 -9.87 -2.12 -8.41
N TYR A 168 -10.27 -2.86 -7.36
CA TYR A 168 -10.93 -4.16 -7.47
C TYR A 168 -10.16 -5.11 -8.41
N THR A 169 -8.86 -5.19 -8.19
CA THR A 169 -7.95 -5.93 -9.06
C THR A 169 -7.18 -6.98 -8.27
N ARG A 170 -7.21 -8.21 -8.75
CA ARG A 170 -6.32 -9.28 -8.31
C ARG A 170 -5.12 -9.31 -9.22
N TYR A 171 -3.95 -9.30 -8.62
CA TYR A 171 -2.69 -9.40 -9.34
C TYR A 171 -2.06 -10.77 -9.13
N LEU A 172 -1.53 -11.35 -10.20
CA LEU A 172 -0.53 -12.41 -10.18
C LEU A 172 0.80 -11.77 -10.62
N ILE A 173 1.74 -11.63 -9.70
CA ILE A 173 2.99 -10.92 -9.94
C ILE A 173 4.13 -11.92 -9.96
N LYS A 174 4.69 -12.16 -11.15
CA LYS A 174 5.83 -13.05 -11.38
C LYS A 174 7.14 -12.31 -11.21
N GLY A 175 8.15 -12.99 -10.68
CA GLY A 175 9.48 -12.40 -10.49
C GLY A 175 10.57 -13.46 -10.48
N THR A 176 11.80 -13.01 -10.70
CA THR A 176 13.00 -13.85 -10.53
C THR A 176 13.47 -13.86 -9.08
N ILE A 177 13.37 -12.69 -8.42
CA ILE A 177 13.74 -12.48 -7.02
C ILE A 177 12.57 -11.83 -6.31
N PHE A 178 12.32 -12.26 -5.07
CA PHE A 178 11.31 -11.70 -4.19
C PHE A 178 11.98 -11.19 -2.91
N ALA A 179 11.75 -9.92 -2.60
CA ALA A 179 12.20 -9.29 -1.36
C ALA A 179 10.99 -9.08 -0.44
N ASP A 180 11.03 -9.71 0.72
CA ASP A 180 10.00 -9.55 1.75
C ASP A 180 10.39 -8.39 2.69
N CYS A 181 9.67 -7.29 2.56
CA CYS A 181 9.80 -6.09 3.37
C CYS A 181 8.48 -5.75 4.09
N THR A 182 7.58 -6.74 4.26
CA THR A 182 6.24 -6.52 4.82
C THR A 182 6.23 -6.41 6.34
N GLY A 183 7.27 -6.91 7.02
CA GLY A 183 7.30 -7.04 8.48
C GLY A 183 6.62 -8.31 9.00
N ASP A 184 5.51 -8.73 8.43
CA ASP A 184 4.73 -9.92 8.86
C ASP A 184 4.90 -11.15 7.97
N GLY A 185 5.50 -10.97 6.86
CA GLY A 185 6.13 -11.98 6.04
C GLY A 185 5.30 -12.81 5.08
N ILE A 186 5.62 -12.67 3.82
CA ILE A 186 5.36 -13.70 2.82
C ILE A 186 6.28 -14.93 3.04
N LEU A 187 7.36 -14.80 3.78
CA LEU A 187 8.27 -15.89 4.13
C LEU A 187 7.54 -17.07 4.76
N ARG A 188 6.62 -16.81 5.67
CA ARG A 188 5.81 -17.87 6.30
C ARG A 188 4.94 -18.61 5.27
N LEU A 189 4.39 -17.90 4.30
CA LEU A 189 3.55 -18.48 3.25
C LEU A 189 4.37 -19.33 2.28
N SER A 190 5.66 -19.04 2.13
CA SER A 190 6.57 -19.83 1.30
C SER A 190 7.05 -21.13 1.94
N GLY A 191 6.76 -21.34 3.23
CA GLY A 191 7.29 -22.48 3.99
C GLY A 191 8.75 -22.33 4.40
N ALA A 192 9.35 -21.14 4.22
CA ALA A 192 10.69 -20.87 4.69
C ALA A 192 10.79 -21.04 6.21
N LYS A 193 11.93 -21.49 6.68
CA LYS A 193 12.18 -21.57 8.13
C LYS A 193 12.34 -20.17 8.68
N TYR A 194 11.60 -19.86 9.72
CA TYR A 194 11.68 -18.58 10.42
C TYR A 194 11.65 -18.81 11.94
N ARG A 195 12.15 -17.84 12.67
CA ARG A 195 12.05 -17.78 14.13
C ARG A 195 11.56 -16.38 14.50
N HIS A 196 10.78 -16.31 15.54
CA HIS A 196 10.33 -15.06 16.15
C HIS A 196 10.59 -15.11 17.65
N GLY A 197 10.56 -13.95 18.30
CA GLY A 197 10.87 -13.81 19.71
C GLY A 197 12.32 -13.43 19.96
N ARG A 198 12.75 -13.58 21.20
CA ARG A 198 14.09 -13.23 21.64
C ARG A 198 14.97 -14.46 21.66
N GLU A 199 16.21 -14.34 21.16
CA GLU A 199 17.25 -15.34 21.28
C GLU A 199 17.82 -15.38 22.70
N LEU A 200 18.53 -16.45 23.01
CA LEU A 200 19.35 -16.54 24.22
C LEU A 200 20.62 -15.70 24.02
N PRO A 201 21.09 -14.97 25.06
CA PRO A 201 22.35 -14.22 24.99
C PRO A 201 23.53 -15.07 24.52
N SER A 202 23.56 -16.36 24.92
CA SER A 202 24.62 -17.29 24.55
C SER A 202 24.60 -17.78 23.10
N GLU A 203 23.53 -17.49 22.31
CA GLU A 203 23.48 -17.92 20.90
C GLU A 203 24.39 -17.10 20.01
N PHE A 204 24.60 -15.82 20.39
CA PHE A 204 25.39 -14.86 19.61
C PHE A 204 26.42 -14.10 20.46
N ASP A 205 26.74 -14.60 21.65
CA ASP A 205 27.69 -13.99 22.61
C ASP A 205 27.32 -12.52 22.95
N GLU A 206 26.02 -12.23 23.05
CA GLU A 206 25.53 -10.90 23.41
C GLU A 206 25.66 -10.63 24.89
N THR A 207 26.32 -9.52 25.24
CA THR A 207 26.63 -9.17 26.65
C THR A 207 25.61 -8.24 27.29
N PHE A 208 24.62 -7.74 26.53
CA PHE A 208 23.67 -6.73 26.99
C PHE A 208 22.25 -7.28 27.26
N LEU A 209 22.03 -8.57 27.01
CA LEU A 209 20.77 -9.23 27.28
C LEU A 209 20.88 -10.08 28.56
N ASP A 210 20.09 -9.73 29.55
CA ASP A 210 20.00 -10.52 30.77
C ASP A 210 19.04 -11.73 30.64
N GLU A 211 18.10 -11.64 29.70
CA GLU A 211 17.05 -12.62 29.48
C GLU A 211 16.80 -12.84 27.96
N GLY A 212 16.43 -14.04 27.59
CA GLY A 212 16.08 -14.37 26.21
C GLY A 212 15.48 -15.77 26.08
N GLY A 213 15.43 -16.28 24.85
CA GLY A 213 14.96 -17.64 24.56
C GLY A 213 13.45 -17.81 24.72
N ASP A 214 12.68 -16.75 24.61
CA ASP A 214 11.23 -16.77 24.73
C ASP A 214 10.53 -16.25 23.45
N ALA A 215 9.22 -16.47 23.35
CA ALA A 215 8.41 -16.01 22.22
C ALA A 215 7.91 -14.56 22.37
N LYS A 216 8.45 -13.78 23.31
CA LYS A 216 8.07 -12.37 23.46
C LYS A 216 8.60 -11.60 22.25
N THR A 217 7.70 -10.95 21.56
CA THR A 217 8.09 -10.00 20.53
C THR A 217 8.60 -8.72 21.18
N MET A 218 9.72 -8.21 20.70
CA MET A 218 10.12 -6.84 21.01
C MET A 218 9.04 -5.93 20.45
N GLY A 219 8.33 -5.21 21.30
CA GLY A 219 7.21 -4.38 20.88
C GLY A 219 7.63 -3.30 19.89
N ASN A 220 6.76 -3.03 18.93
CA ASN A 220 6.79 -1.86 18.04
C ASN A 220 8.07 -1.70 17.19
N SER A 221 8.39 -2.68 16.42
CA SER A 221 9.21 -2.44 15.24
C SER A 221 8.35 -1.94 14.08
#